data_2661384bc3066a8f3d53c5d2b827dcdb
#
_entry.id   2661384bc3066a8f3d53c5d2b827dcdb
#
_cell.length_a   1.000
_cell.length_b   1.000
_cell.length_c   1.000
_cell.angle_alpha   90.00
_cell.angle_beta   90.00
_cell.angle_gamma   90.00
#
_symmetry.space_group_name_H-M   'P 1'
#
loop_
_entity.id
_entity.type
_entity.pdbx_description
1 polymer ?
#
loop_
_entity_poly.entity_id
_entity_poly.type
_entity_poly.pdbx_seq_one_letter_code
_entity_poly.pdbx_strand_id
1 'polypeptide(L)'
;MNLPDQPPTFRPPTPAERPWHWRLEDAAGAEVVVAGGELADQRFASQADAESWVGETWSELAAEGVDAVTLFELDRQVYGPMSLHP
;
A
#
# COMPACT_ATOMS: atom_id res chain seq x y z
N MET A 1 -28.05 9.62 -25.52
CA MET A 1 -27.38 9.05 -25.30
C MET A 1 -26.47 9.38 -24.60
N ASN A 2 -26.02 9.36 -24.11
CA ASN A 2 -25.17 9.71 -23.56
C ASN A 2 -24.13 9.05 -23.37
N LEU A 3 -23.37 9.23 -23.52
CA LEU A 3 -22.40 8.60 -23.53
C LEU A 3 -21.44 8.89 -22.71
N PRO A 4 -20.77 8.33 -22.29
CA PRO A 4 -19.84 8.48 -21.51
C PRO A 4 -18.83 8.96 -22.08
N ASP A 5 -18.46 9.61 -21.76
CA ASP A 5 -17.75 10.22 -22.27
C ASP A 5 -16.42 9.98 -22.20
N GLN A 6 -15.87 9.26 -21.40
CA GLN A 6 -14.59 9.02 -21.39
C GLN A 6 -14.21 7.71 -21.65
N PRO A 7 -13.11 7.42 -22.26
CA PRO A 7 -12.60 6.12 -22.49
C PRO A 7 -12.12 5.58 -21.22
N PRO A 8 -12.54 4.42 -20.88
CA PRO A 8 -12.15 3.82 -19.65
C PRO A 8 -10.68 3.53 -19.56
N THR A 9 -10.02 3.38 -20.66
CA THR A 9 -8.62 2.99 -20.63
C THR A 9 -7.72 4.09 -20.14
N PHE A 10 -8.19 5.34 -20.11
CA PHE A 10 -7.31 6.38 -19.69
C PHE A 10 -7.61 6.88 -18.32
N ARG A 11 -8.55 6.29 -17.64
CA ARG A 11 -8.89 6.71 -16.31
C ARG A 11 -7.94 6.09 -15.31
N PRO A 12 -7.26 6.87 -14.49
CA PRO A 12 -6.41 6.28 -13.47
C PRO A 12 -7.23 5.50 -12.46
N PRO A 13 -6.68 4.47 -11.82
CA PRO A 13 -7.41 3.74 -10.80
C PRO A 13 -7.81 4.66 -9.66
N THR A 14 -9.04 4.51 -9.19
CA THR A 14 -9.49 5.27 -8.04
C THR A 14 -9.17 4.50 -6.77
N PRO A 15 -9.19 5.15 -5.61
CA PRO A 15 -8.98 4.42 -4.35
C PRO A 15 -9.98 3.27 -4.17
N ALA A 16 -11.19 3.40 -4.70
CA ALA A 16 -12.17 2.34 -4.59
C ALA A 16 -11.79 1.10 -5.40
N GLU A 17 -10.99 1.26 -6.45
CA GLU A 17 -10.54 0.14 -7.28
C GLU A 17 -9.32 -0.53 -6.68
N ARG A 18 -8.52 0.23 -5.94
CA ARG A 18 -7.34 -0.30 -5.25
C ARG A 18 -7.36 0.20 -3.82
N PRO A 19 -8.24 -0.36 -3.00
CA PRO A 19 -8.42 0.17 -1.64
C PRO A 19 -7.37 -0.30 -0.65
N TRP A 20 -6.61 -1.35 -0.99
CA TRP A 20 -5.69 -1.95 -0.04
C TRP A 20 -4.32 -1.27 -0.12
N HIS A 21 -3.78 -0.87 1.03
CA HIS A 21 -2.45 -0.29 1.08
C HIS A 21 -1.85 -0.51 2.46
N TRP A 22 -0.52 -0.39 2.53
CA TRP A 22 0.19 -0.54 3.78
C TRP A 22 0.62 0.82 4.30
N ARG A 23 0.42 1.06 5.57
CA ARG A 23 1.04 2.19 6.24
C ARG A 23 2.39 1.69 6.72
N LEU A 24 3.45 2.38 6.34
CA LEU A 24 4.81 2.01 6.69
C LEU A 24 5.21 2.78 7.94
N GLU A 25 5.73 2.08 8.93
CA GLU A 25 6.01 2.68 10.24
C GLU A 25 7.42 2.37 10.66
N ASP A 26 8.05 3.30 11.37
CA ASP A 26 9.36 3.07 11.93
C ASP A 26 9.26 2.42 13.32
N ALA A 27 10.39 2.23 13.98
CA ALA A 27 10.42 1.55 15.27
C ALA A 27 9.66 2.32 16.35
N ALA A 28 9.46 3.61 16.16
CA ALA A 28 8.71 4.43 17.11
C ALA A 28 7.23 4.48 16.78
N GLY A 29 6.79 3.85 15.70
CA GLY A 29 5.41 3.84 15.28
C GLY A 29 5.03 5.02 14.41
N ALA A 30 5.99 5.85 14.03
CA ALA A 30 5.71 6.99 13.18
C ALA A 30 5.69 6.57 11.72
N GLU A 31 4.85 7.21 10.93
CA GLU A 31 4.75 6.86 9.52
C GLU A 31 6.02 7.21 8.76
N VAL A 32 6.51 6.27 7.95
CA VAL A 32 7.66 6.46 7.11
C VAL A 32 7.17 6.72 5.69
N VAL A 33 7.65 7.80 5.08
CA VAL A 33 7.31 8.10 3.70
C VAL A 33 8.55 7.82 2.86
N VAL A 34 8.45 6.80 1.99
CA VAL A 34 9.53 6.44 1.11
C VAL A 34 9.44 7.31 -0.13
N ALA A 35 10.54 7.92 -0.50
CA ALA A 35 10.54 8.88 -1.58
C ALA A 35 10.67 8.20 -2.93
N GLY A 36 9.61 8.04 -3.64
CA GLY A 36 9.63 7.54 -5.01
C GLY A 36 9.79 6.03 -5.12
N GLY A 37 9.73 5.54 -6.31
CA GLY A 37 9.93 4.13 -6.60
C GLY A 37 8.73 3.26 -6.29
N GLU A 38 8.93 1.96 -6.40
CA GLU A 38 7.86 1.00 -6.23
C GLU A 38 7.34 0.93 -4.81
N LEU A 39 8.14 1.34 -3.84
CA LEU A 39 7.75 1.25 -2.44
C LEU A 39 6.87 2.43 -2.01
N ALA A 40 6.83 3.50 -2.79
CA ALA A 40 6.20 4.73 -2.35
C ALA A 40 4.70 4.77 -2.62
N ASP A 41 4.26 4.22 -3.72
CA ASP A 41 2.88 4.41 -4.16
C ASP A 41 2.21 3.06 -4.31
N GLN A 42 2.17 2.31 -3.25
CA GLN A 42 1.68 0.95 -3.29
C GLN A 42 0.21 0.89 -2.93
N ARG A 43 -0.58 0.45 -3.89
CA ARG A 43 -2.00 0.21 -3.68
C ARG A 43 -2.39 -1.05 -4.43
N PHE A 44 -3.31 -1.79 -3.86
CA PHE A 44 -3.63 -3.12 -4.35
C PHE A 44 -5.14 -3.30 -4.45
N ALA A 45 -5.54 -4.14 -5.39
CA ALA A 45 -6.94 -4.43 -5.63
C ALA A 45 -7.49 -5.44 -4.63
N SER A 46 -6.63 -6.23 -3.99
CA SER A 46 -7.07 -7.24 -3.03
C SER A 46 -6.10 -7.33 -1.87
N GLN A 47 -6.57 -7.92 -0.79
CA GLN A 47 -5.73 -8.16 0.38
C GLN A 47 -4.60 -9.13 0.03
N ALA A 48 -4.88 -10.15 -0.78
CA ALA A 48 -3.88 -11.14 -1.15
C ALA A 48 -2.74 -10.47 -1.92
N ASP A 49 -3.05 -9.55 -2.81
CA ASP A 49 -2.02 -8.83 -3.56
C ASP A 49 -1.18 -7.97 -2.63
N ALA A 50 -1.81 -7.32 -1.67
CA ALA A 50 -1.09 -6.49 -0.70
C ALA A 50 -0.15 -7.35 0.14
N GLU A 51 -0.59 -8.52 0.56
CA GLU A 51 0.23 -9.43 1.37
C GLU A 51 1.39 -10.01 0.57
N SER A 52 1.15 -10.33 -0.70
CA SER A 52 2.22 -10.81 -1.56
C SER A 52 3.29 -9.74 -1.75
N TRP A 53 2.86 -8.51 -1.93
CA TRP A 53 3.80 -7.41 -2.14
C TRP A 53 4.72 -7.23 -0.93
N VAL A 54 4.16 -7.24 0.28
CA VAL A 54 4.99 -7.03 1.46
C VAL A 54 5.90 -8.25 1.69
N GLY A 55 5.46 -9.44 1.33
CA GLY A 55 6.28 -10.62 1.42
C GLY A 55 7.48 -10.60 0.48
N GLU A 56 7.37 -9.86 -0.63
CA GLU A 56 8.44 -9.75 -1.59
C GLU A 56 9.35 -8.55 -1.36
N THR A 57 8.85 -7.53 -0.67
CA THR A 57 9.59 -6.28 -0.53
C THR A 57 10.02 -5.97 0.89
N TRP A 58 9.75 -6.83 1.85
CA TRP A 58 10.00 -6.52 3.26
C TRP A 58 11.45 -6.12 3.55
N SER A 59 12.40 -6.74 2.87
CA SER A 59 13.81 -6.42 3.12
C SER A 59 14.18 -5.05 2.56
N GLU A 60 13.57 -4.67 1.45
CA GLU A 60 13.79 -3.35 0.88
C GLU A 60 13.14 -2.29 1.76
N LEU A 61 11.97 -2.57 2.28
CA LEU A 61 11.31 -1.66 3.22
C LEU A 61 12.15 -1.49 4.48
N ALA A 62 12.69 -2.58 5.00
CA ALA A 62 13.53 -2.51 6.19
C ALA A 62 14.78 -1.66 5.92
N ALA A 63 15.34 -1.75 4.72
CA ALA A 63 16.49 -0.95 4.35
C ALA A 63 16.16 0.55 4.28
N GLU A 64 14.88 0.88 4.08
CA GLU A 64 14.44 2.27 4.02
C GLU A 64 13.99 2.80 5.39
N GLY A 65 14.20 2.03 6.45
CA GLY A 65 13.85 2.46 7.80
C GLY A 65 12.48 2.03 8.26
N VAL A 66 11.80 1.18 7.49
CA VAL A 66 10.48 0.68 7.88
C VAL A 66 10.66 -0.49 8.84
N ASP A 67 10.07 -0.42 10.00
CA ASP A 67 10.17 -1.45 11.02
C ASP A 67 8.91 -2.31 11.07
N ALA A 68 7.77 -1.75 10.76
CA ALA A 68 6.50 -2.45 10.79
C ALA A 68 5.55 -1.88 9.75
N VAL A 69 4.52 -2.65 9.43
CA VAL A 69 3.51 -2.23 8.45
C VAL A 69 2.13 -2.52 8.99
N THR A 70 1.17 -1.68 8.65
CA THR A 70 -0.24 -1.86 9.02
C THR A 70 -1.07 -1.87 7.74
N LEU A 71 -1.93 -2.84 7.60
CA LEU A 71 -2.76 -2.97 6.40
C LEU A 71 -4.05 -2.18 6.55
N PHE A 72 -4.35 -1.39 5.53
CA PHE A 72 -5.57 -0.61 5.48
C PHE A 72 -6.38 -0.96 4.25
N GLU A 73 -7.69 -0.89 4.40
CA GLU A 73 -8.61 -0.89 3.27
C GLU A 73 -9.27 0.46 3.29
N LEU A 74 -8.93 1.32 2.38
CA LEU A 74 -9.29 2.75 2.40
C LEU A 74 -8.80 3.37 3.71
N ASP A 75 -9.69 3.88 4.54
CA ASP A 75 -9.31 4.46 5.82
C ASP A 75 -9.43 3.48 6.95
N ARG A 76 -9.84 2.24 6.70
CA ARG A 76 -10.11 1.28 7.77
C ARG A 76 -8.89 0.42 8.01
N GLN A 77 -8.41 0.41 9.22
CA GLN A 77 -7.30 -0.46 9.60
C GLN A 77 -7.80 -1.90 9.66
N VAL A 78 -7.20 -2.77 8.90
CA VAL A 78 -7.59 -4.18 8.85
C VAL A 78 -6.82 -4.97 9.90
N TYR A 79 -5.49 -4.85 9.91
CA TYR A 79 -4.67 -5.45 10.96
C TYR A 79 -3.28 -4.82 10.96
N GLY A 80 -2.58 -5.02 12.05
CA GLY A 80 -1.23 -4.52 12.26
C GLY A 80 -1.15 -3.73 13.54
N PRO A 81 0.02 -3.16 13.83
CA PRO A 81 1.24 -3.23 13.03
C PRO A 81 1.87 -4.61 13.08
N MET A 82 2.47 -4.99 11.96
CA MET A 82 3.15 -6.27 11.84
C MET A 82 4.63 -5.98 11.64
N SER A 83 5.47 -6.53 12.50
CA SER A 83 6.91 -6.30 12.43
C SER A 83 7.49 -6.93 11.18
N LEU A 84 8.44 -6.25 10.56
CA LEU A 84 9.19 -6.79 9.43
C LEU A 84 10.40 -7.60 9.91
N HIS A 85 10.64 -7.62 11.21
CA HIS A 85 11.77 -8.35 11.78
C HIS A 85 11.27 -9.57 12.54
N PRO A 86 12.00 -10.66 12.51
CA PRO A 86 11.61 -11.87 13.24
C PRO A 86 11.63 -11.68 14.75
#